data_1097568431e35909d02274d8a2227483
#
_entry.id   1097568431e35909d02274d8a2227483
#
_cell.length_a   1.000
_cell.length_b   1.000
_cell.length_c   1.000
_cell.angle_alpha   90.00
_cell.angle_beta   90.00
_cell.angle_gamma   90.00
#
_symmetry.space_group_name_H-M   'P 1'
#
loop_
_entity.id
_entity.type
_entity.pdbx_description
1 polymer ?
#
loop_
_entity_poly.entity_id
_entity_poly.type
_entity_poly.pdbx_seq_one_letter_code
_entity_poly.pdbx_strand_id
1 'polypeptide(L)'
;NWFELNNQTPPNVASLLDLVALGTVADVVPLDANNRTLVHQGLARIKNGVTRPGIEALIEVSNRNQARLSASDFGFSLAPRLNAAGRLDDMSLGIACLLSPDINNARRLAGELDALNVERREIEQSMQVEAQAVLDKLCKTDEQVPDAVCLFQDDWHQGVIGILAGRLKEKYHRPTIIFACGDDSSEAEPEIKGSCRSIPGLHIRDILESIS
;
A
#
# COMPACT_ATOMS: atom_id res chain seq x y z
N ASN A 1 -32.95 13.99 15.40
CA ASN A 1 -32.08 13.79 14.27
C ASN A 1 -32.02 15.08 13.43
N TRP A 2 -30.81 15.56 13.03
CA TRP A 2 -30.66 16.82 12.28
C TRP A 2 -31.46 16.82 10.97
N PHE A 3 -31.50 15.70 10.27
CA PHE A 3 -32.22 15.54 9.00
C PHE A 3 -33.74 15.66 9.18
N GLU A 4 -34.30 15.10 10.25
CA GLU A 4 -35.72 15.23 10.59
C GLU A 4 -36.08 16.69 10.92
N LEU A 5 -35.22 17.40 11.68
CA LEU A 5 -35.40 18.80 12.01
C LEU A 5 -35.41 19.75 10.80
N ASN A 6 -34.70 19.35 9.73
CA ASN A 6 -34.58 20.12 8.49
C ASN A 6 -35.46 19.58 7.33
N ASN A 7 -36.38 18.64 7.60
CA ASN A 7 -37.18 17.97 6.59
C ASN A 7 -36.38 17.38 5.40
N GLN A 8 -35.17 16.86 5.68
CA GLN A 8 -34.29 16.26 4.68
C GLN A 8 -34.23 14.75 4.85
N THR A 9 -34.17 14.05 3.73
CA THR A 9 -33.92 12.60 3.75
C THR A 9 -32.45 12.34 4.08
N PRO A 10 -32.14 11.54 5.11
CA PRO A 10 -30.74 11.21 5.43
C PRO A 10 -30.07 10.47 4.27
N PRO A 11 -28.79 10.71 3.99
CA PRO A 11 -28.07 9.99 2.94
C PRO A 11 -28.01 8.49 3.26
N ASN A 12 -28.11 7.67 2.22
CA ASN A 12 -27.97 6.23 2.38
C ASN A 12 -26.48 5.86 2.54
N VAL A 13 -25.98 5.88 3.76
CA VAL A 13 -24.59 5.55 4.07
C VAL A 13 -24.20 4.10 3.69
N ALA A 14 -25.17 3.21 3.55
CA ALA A 14 -24.90 1.85 3.08
C ALA A 14 -24.34 1.82 1.64
N SER A 15 -24.56 2.87 0.85
CA SER A 15 -23.94 3.02 -0.48
C SER A 15 -22.42 3.17 -0.44
N LEU A 16 -21.83 3.44 0.72
CA LEU A 16 -20.39 3.58 0.91
C LEU A 16 -19.71 2.30 1.41
N LEU A 17 -20.47 1.23 1.67
CA LEU A 17 -19.94 0.00 2.25
C LEU A 17 -18.90 -0.70 1.35
N ASP A 18 -18.96 -0.52 0.05
CA ASP A 18 -17.97 -1.01 -0.88
C ASP A 18 -16.59 -0.33 -0.67
N LEU A 19 -16.55 1.00 -0.49
CA LEU A 19 -15.33 1.74 -0.13
C LEU A 19 -14.84 1.39 1.27
N VAL A 20 -15.77 1.31 2.24
CA VAL A 20 -15.43 0.96 3.63
C VAL A 20 -14.78 -0.42 3.68
N ALA A 21 -15.32 -1.40 2.95
CA ALA A 21 -14.74 -2.74 2.90
C ALA A 21 -13.36 -2.74 2.26
N LEU A 22 -13.18 -2.02 1.13
CA LEU A 22 -11.89 -1.90 0.46
C LEU A 22 -10.85 -1.22 1.37
N GLY A 23 -11.16 -0.06 1.93
CA GLY A 23 -10.24 0.70 2.78
C GLY A 23 -9.87 -0.05 4.07
N THR A 24 -10.85 -0.67 4.75
CA THR A 24 -10.59 -1.45 5.97
C THR A 24 -9.58 -2.57 5.74
N VAL A 25 -9.68 -3.27 4.61
CA VAL A 25 -8.75 -4.37 4.29
C VAL A 25 -7.43 -3.84 3.72
N ALA A 26 -7.47 -2.82 2.87
CA ALA A 26 -6.28 -2.22 2.25
C ALA A 26 -5.29 -1.67 3.29
N ASP A 27 -5.81 -1.04 4.35
CA ASP A 27 -5.02 -0.43 5.42
C ASP A 27 -4.75 -1.38 6.60
N VAL A 28 -5.09 -2.67 6.43
CA VAL A 28 -4.84 -3.72 7.44
C VAL A 28 -5.44 -3.36 8.81
N VAL A 29 -6.62 -2.71 8.80
CA VAL A 29 -7.32 -2.35 10.03
C VAL A 29 -7.72 -3.62 10.79
N PRO A 30 -7.56 -3.68 12.13
CA PRO A 30 -7.96 -4.84 12.92
C PRO A 30 -9.42 -5.23 12.64
N LEU A 31 -9.64 -6.49 12.28
CA LEU A 31 -10.96 -7.03 11.97
C LEU A 31 -11.69 -7.46 13.27
N ASP A 32 -12.04 -6.48 14.10
CA ASP A 32 -12.96 -6.67 15.21
C ASP A 32 -14.39 -7.01 14.73
N ALA A 33 -15.33 -7.16 15.63
CA ALA A 33 -16.71 -7.54 15.29
C ALA A 33 -17.38 -6.51 14.34
N ASN A 34 -17.15 -5.21 14.55
CA ASN A 34 -17.72 -4.14 13.72
C ASN A 34 -17.11 -4.13 12.33
N ASN A 35 -15.78 -4.08 12.24
CA ASN A 35 -15.06 -4.05 10.97
C ASN A 35 -15.33 -5.30 10.13
N ARG A 36 -15.42 -6.46 10.77
CA ARG A 36 -15.80 -7.71 10.11
C ARG A 36 -17.19 -7.64 9.49
N THR A 37 -18.15 -7.07 10.22
CA THR A 37 -19.52 -6.87 9.71
C THR A 37 -19.54 -5.90 8.53
N LEU A 38 -18.84 -4.78 8.62
CA LEU A 38 -18.75 -3.78 7.54
C LEU A 38 -18.11 -4.36 6.28
N VAL A 39 -16.98 -5.07 6.42
CA VAL A 39 -16.29 -5.73 5.30
C VAL A 39 -17.18 -6.81 4.68
N HIS A 40 -17.85 -7.64 5.48
CA HIS A 40 -18.78 -8.65 4.98
C HIS A 40 -19.92 -8.03 4.16
N GLN A 41 -20.56 -6.99 4.67
CA GLN A 41 -21.67 -6.31 3.98
C GLN A 41 -21.20 -5.61 2.69
N GLY A 42 -20.04 -4.96 2.70
CA GLY A 42 -19.45 -4.36 1.52
C GLY A 42 -19.15 -5.40 0.44
N LEU A 43 -18.50 -6.51 0.81
CA LEU A 43 -18.25 -7.64 -0.10
C LEU A 43 -19.54 -8.24 -0.68
N ALA A 44 -20.56 -8.44 0.17
CA ALA A 44 -21.85 -8.98 -0.28
C ALA A 44 -22.51 -8.06 -1.34
N ARG A 45 -22.44 -6.73 -1.13
CA ARG A 45 -22.96 -5.75 -2.12
C ARG A 45 -22.19 -5.83 -3.43
N ILE A 46 -20.86 -5.83 -3.38
CA ILE A 46 -20.01 -5.92 -4.58
C ILE A 46 -20.32 -7.20 -5.35
N LYS A 47 -20.39 -8.35 -4.68
CA LYS A 47 -20.73 -9.65 -5.31
C LYS A 47 -22.09 -9.66 -6.00
N ASN A 48 -23.04 -8.89 -5.49
CA ASN A 48 -24.37 -8.74 -6.07
C ASN A 48 -24.46 -7.61 -7.13
N GLY A 49 -23.36 -7.08 -7.60
CA GLY A 49 -23.31 -6.02 -8.62
C GLY A 49 -23.66 -4.62 -8.10
N VAL A 50 -23.75 -4.43 -6.78
CA VAL A 50 -24.04 -3.14 -6.17
C VAL A 50 -22.72 -2.53 -5.70
N THR A 51 -21.98 -1.96 -6.64
CA THR A 51 -20.71 -1.30 -6.39
C THR A 51 -20.51 -0.12 -7.34
N ARG A 52 -19.56 0.74 -7.03
CA ARG A 52 -19.20 1.87 -7.89
C ARG A 52 -18.33 1.45 -9.07
N PRO A 53 -18.38 2.18 -10.19
CA PRO A 53 -17.60 1.87 -11.40
C PRO A 53 -16.10 1.71 -11.14
N GLY A 54 -15.51 2.52 -10.25
CA GLY A 54 -14.08 2.43 -9.95
C GLY A 54 -13.66 1.11 -9.31
N ILE A 55 -14.46 0.56 -8.40
CA ILE A 55 -14.18 -0.76 -7.80
C ILE A 55 -14.40 -1.87 -8.83
N GLU A 56 -15.46 -1.77 -9.66
CA GLU A 56 -15.71 -2.72 -10.75
C GLU A 56 -14.52 -2.76 -11.71
N ALA A 57 -14.03 -1.61 -12.17
CA ALA A 57 -12.87 -1.50 -13.04
C ALA A 57 -11.59 -2.07 -12.41
N LEU A 58 -11.35 -1.84 -11.11
CA LEU A 58 -10.22 -2.42 -10.39
C LEU A 58 -10.32 -3.96 -10.30
N ILE A 59 -11.52 -4.51 -10.14
CA ILE A 59 -11.74 -5.96 -10.15
C ILE A 59 -11.43 -6.53 -11.54
N GLU A 60 -11.91 -5.89 -12.60
CA GLU A 60 -11.67 -6.29 -13.99
C GLU A 60 -10.17 -6.31 -14.32
N VAL A 61 -9.45 -5.20 -14.08
CA VAL A 61 -8.02 -5.10 -14.40
C VAL A 61 -7.16 -6.04 -13.54
N SER A 62 -7.66 -6.42 -12.36
CA SER A 62 -7.02 -7.42 -11.50
C SER A 62 -7.28 -8.86 -11.94
N ASN A 63 -8.06 -9.09 -13.00
CA ASN A 63 -8.50 -10.42 -13.45
C ASN A 63 -9.18 -11.22 -12.33
N ARG A 64 -9.99 -10.55 -11.49
CA ARG A 64 -10.76 -11.18 -10.42
C ARG A 64 -12.21 -11.36 -10.82
N ASN A 65 -12.81 -12.43 -10.31
CA ASN A 65 -14.23 -12.66 -10.52
C ASN A 65 -15.04 -11.97 -9.41
N GLN A 66 -15.85 -10.98 -9.79
CA GLN A 66 -16.65 -10.18 -8.86
C GLN A 66 -17.56 -11.04 -7.96
N ALA A 67 -18.22 -12.06 -8.51
CA ALA A 67 -19.12 -12.92 -7.75
C ALA A 67 -18.39 -13.81 -6.71
N ARG A 68 -17.07 -14.01 -6.89
CA ARG A 68 -16.23 -14.83 -6.01
C ARG A 68 -15.21 -14.01 -5.21
N LEU A 69 -15.33 -12.69 -5.23
CA LEU A 69 -14.39 -11.79 -4.58
C LEU A 69 -14.30 -12.07 -3.07
N SER A 70 -13.10 -12.05 -2.53
CA SER A 70 -12.80 -12.26 -1.11
C SER A 70 -12.12 -11.04 -0.49
N ALA A 71 -12.06 -10.96 0.84
CA ALA A 71 -11.30 -9.90 1.51
C ALA A 71 -9.80 -9.94 1.12
N SER A 72 -9.23 -11.14 0.90
CA SER A 72 -7.86 -11.28 0.43
C SER A 72 -7.63 -10.63 -0.94
N ASP A 73 -8.62 -10.64 -1.83
CA ASP A 73 -8.50 -9.97 -3.14
C ASP A 73 -8.41 -8.45 -2.99
N PHE A 74 -9.05 -7.86 -1.98
CA PHE A 74 -8.86 -6.43 -1.67
C PHE A 74 -7.40 -6.14 -1.29
N GLY A 75 -6.84 -6.88 -0.32
CA GLY A 75 -5.50 -6.65 0.18
C GLY A 75 -4.39 -6.98 -0.83
N PHE A 76 -4.56 -8.04 -1.63
CA PHE A 76 -3.49 -8.56 -2.49
C PHE A 76 -3.68 -8.27 -3.99
N SER A 77 -4.86 -7.80 -4.39
CA SER A 77 -5.12 -7.51 -5.80
C SER A 77 -5.54 -6.05 -6.05
N LEU A 78 -6.54 -5.52 -5.36
CA LEU A 78 -7.04 -4.16 -5.59
C LEU A 78 -6.16 -3.09 -4.91
N ALA A 79 -5.93 -3.22 -3.60
CA ALA A 79 -5.18 -2.25 -2.81
C ALA A 79 -3.76 -1.97 -3.33
N PRO A 80 -2.97 -2.97 -3.80
CA PRO A 80 -1.65 -2.70 -4.35
C PRO A 80 -1.64 -1.74 -5.54
N ARG A 81 -2.70 -1.72 -6.36
CA ARG A 81 -2.85 -0.80 -7.50
C ARG A 81 -3.12 0.63 -7.04
N LEU A 82 -4.04 0.80 -6.09
CA LEU A 82 -4.29 2.10 -5.48
C LEU A 82 -3.05 2.64 -4.76
N ASN A 83 -2.40 1.80 -3.96
CA ASN A 83 -1.21 2.18 -3.20
C ASN A 83 0.00 2.50 -4.10
N ALA A 84 0.07 1.97 -5.32
CA ALA A 84 1.14 2.27 -6.25
C ALA A 84 1.11 3.74 -6.69
N ALA A 85 -0.06 4.33 -6.89
CA ALA A 85 -0.20 5.75 -7.20
C ALA A 85 0.46 6.62 -6.12
N GLY A 86 0.11 6.44 -4.85
CA GLY A 86 0.71 7.21 -3.75
C GLY A 86 2.18 6.92 -3.45
N ARG A 87 2.81 5.95 -4.16
CA ARG A 87 4.25 5.64 -4.02
C ARG A 87 5.09 6.16 -5.16
N LEU A 88 4.57 6.15 -6.39
CA LEU A 88 5.30 6.48 -7.60
C LEU A 88 4.80 7.76 -8.27
N ASP A 89 3.59 8.19 -7.92
CA ASP A 89 2.91 9.33 -8.52
C ASP A 89 1.98 10.00 -7.50
N ASP A 90 0.89 10.61 -7.96
CA ASP A 90 -0.11 11.28 -7.11
C ASP A 90 -1.31 10.35 -6.82
N MET A 91 -1.67 10.24 -5.54
CA MET A 91 -2.85 9.50 -5.08
C MET A 91 -4.16 10.00 -5.70
N SER A 92 -4.19 11.21 -6.26
CA SER A 92 -5.35 11.78 -6.97
C SER A 92 -5.87 10.87 -8.07
N LEU A 93 -5.00 10.09 -8.75
CA LEU A 93 -5.39 9.09 -9.74
C LEU A 93 -6.27 7.99 -9.13
N GLY A 94 -5.87 7.47 -7.96
CA GLY A 94 -6.64 6.47 -7.23
C GLY A 94 -8.00 7.01 -6.75
N ILE A 95 -8.01 8.24 -6.23
CA ILE A 95 -9.24 8.93 -5.80
C ILE A 95 -10.16 9.15 -7.00
N ALA A 96 -9.65 9.66 -8.12
CA ALA A 96 -10.44 9.88 -9.34
C ALA A 96 -11.04 8.59 -9.89
N CYS A 97 -10.30 7.47 -9.85
CA CYS A 97 -10.80 6.15 -10.21
C CYS A 97 -11.99 5.74 -9.33
N LEU A 98 -11.84 5.81 -8.01
CA LEU A 98 -12.87 5.42 -7.05
C LEU A 98 -14.11 6.33 -7.09
N LEU A 99 -13.97 7.60 -7.44
CA LEU A 99 -15.06 8.57 -7.52
C LEU A 99 -15.67 8.68 -8.92
N SER A 100 -15.12 8.00 -9.93
CA SER A 100 -15.63 8.07 -11.31
C SER A 100 -17.09 7.57 -11.38
N PRO A 101 -18.02 8.37 -11.92
CA PRO A 101 -19.40 7.95 -12.14
C PRO A 101 -19.58 7.11 -13.41
N ASP A 102 -18.60 7.13 -14.32
CA ASP A 102 -18.61 6.45 -15.60
C ASP A 102 -17.64 5.28 -15.64
N ILE A 103 -18.13 4.13 -16.09
CA ILE A 103 -17.34 2.89 -16.14
C ILE A 103 -16.19 2.96 -17.15
N ASN A 104 -16.35 3.64 -18.28
CA ASN A 104 -15.28 3.73 -19.29
C ASN A 104 -14.13 4.58 -18.79
N ASN A 105 -14.44 5.70 -18.11
CA ASN A 105 -13.40 6.50 -17.46
C ASN A 105 -12.75 5.75 -16.29
N ALA A 106 -13.54 5.03 -15.49
CA ALA A 106 -13.03 4.19 -14.41
C ALA A 106 -12.05 3.10 -14.91
N ARG A 107 -12.37 2.44 -16.04
CA ARG A 107 -11.50 1.45 -16.69
C ARG A 107 -10.20 2.05 -17.17
N ARG A 108 -10.23 3.26 -17.75
CA ARG A 108 -9.01 3.97 -18.17
C ARG A 108 -8.11 4.24 -16.95
N LEU A 109 -8.66 4.82 -15.88
CA LEU A 109 -7.94 5.13 -14.66
C LEU A 109 -7.43 3.87 -13.94
N ALA A 110 -8.22 2.80 -13.90
CA ALA A 110 -7.79 1.52 -13.35
C ALA A 110 -6.63 0.89 -14.15
N GLY A 111 -6.62 1.09 -15.48
CA GLY A 111 -5.50 0.67 -16.34
C GLY A 111 -4.21 1.44 -16.02
N GLU A 112 -4.29 2.73 -15.77
CA GLU A 112 -3.14 3.55 -15.34
C GLU A 112 -2.62 3.11 -13.96
N LEU A 113 -3.52 2.83 -13.00
CA LEU A 113 -3.16 2.29 -11.69
C LEU A 113 -2.51 0.89 -11.78
N ASP A 114 -2.94 0.05 -12.72
CA ASP A 114 -2.30 -1.24 -12.95
C ASP A 114 -0.89 -1.09 -13.52
N ALA A 115 -0.69 -0.16 -14.46
CA ALA A 115 0.63 0.15 -15.01
C ALA A 115 1.60 0.62 -13.90
N LEU A 116 1.18 1.57 -13.07
CA LEU A 116 1.97 2.01 -11.90
C LEU A 116 2.29 0.85 -10.93
N ASN A 117 1.35 -0.07 -10.72
CA ASN A 117 1.61 -1.22 -9.85
C ASN A 117 2.60 -2.23 -10.48
N VAL A 118 2.63 -2.38 -11.81
CA VAL A 118 3.65 -3.16 -12.51
C VAL A 118 5.01 -2.50 -12.34
N GLU A 119 5.13 -1.23 -12.66
CA GLU A 119 6.36 -0.43 -12.50
C GLU A 119 6.90 -0.50 -11.06
N ARG A 120 6.05 -0.28 -10.06
CA ARG A 120 6.43 -0.43 -8.65
C ARG A 120 7.04 -1.80 -8.34
N ARG A 121 6.47 -2.89 -8.91
CA ARG A 121 7.01 -4.25 -8.70
C ARG A 121 8.37 -4.44 -9.35
N GLU A 122 8.59 -3.87 -10.52
CA GLU A 122 9.87 -3.92 -11.23
C GLU A 122 10.95 -3.20 -10.43
N ILE A 123 10.65 -1.98 -9.95
CA ILE A 123 11.54 -1.22 -9.07
C ILE A 123 11.84 -2.01 -7.78
N GLU A 124 10.80 -2.56 -7.11
CA GLU A 124 10.97 -3.37 -5.90
C GLU A 124 11.89 -4.57 -6.14
N GLN A 125 11.73 -5.25 -7.26
CA GLN A 125 12.53 -6.41 -7.61
C GLN A 125 13.99 -6.04 -7.89
N SER A 126 14.26 -4.97 -8.63
CA SER A 126 15.62 -4.47 -8.87
C SER A 126 16.31 -4.13 -7.56
N MET A 127 15.68 -3.30 -6.74
CA MET A 127 16.21 -2.92 -5.43
C MET A 127 16.46 -4.14 -4.51
N GLN A 128 15.60 -5.16 -4.57
CA GLN A 128 15.78 -6.39 -3.80
C GLN A 128 17.01 -7.19 -4.24
N VAL A 129 17.26 -7.28 -5.55
CA VAL A 129 18.45 -7.96 -6.10
C VAL A 129 19.73 -7.22 -5.69
N GLU A 130 19.73 -5.90 -5.79
CA GLU A 130 20.87 -5.07 -5.40
C GLU A 130 21.17 -5.16 -3.90
N ALA A 131 20.14 -5.02 -3.06
CA ALA A 131 20.27 -5.18 -1.61
C ALA A 131 20.82 -6.56 -1.23
N GLN A 132 20.35 -7.62 -1.91
CA GLN A 132 20.86 -8.97 -1.70
C GLN A 132 22.33 -9.08 -2.07
N ALA A 133 22.76 -8.49 -3.18
CA ALA A 133 24.15 -8.50 -3.61
C ALA A 133 25.08 -7.78 -2.61
N VAL A 134 24.60 -6.68 -2.00
CA VAL A 134 25.33 -5.96 -0.94
C VAL A 134 25.45 -6.83 0.30
N LEU A 135 24.35 -7.43 0.75
CA LEU A 135 24.34 -8.29 1.94
C LEU A 135 25.21 -9.55 1.75
N ASP A 136 25.17 -10.17 0.59
CA ASP A 136 25.99 -11.34 0.27
C ASP A 136 27.50 -11.01 0.32
N LYS A 137 27.88 -9.80 -0.08
CA LYS A 137 29.27 -9.34 0.07
C LYS A 137 29.64 -9.14 1.55
N LEU A 138 28.77 -8.52 2.34
CA LEU A 138 29.01 -8.30 3.76
C LEU A 138 29.09 -9.63 4.52
N CYS A 139 28.19 -10.56 4.28
CA CYS A 139 28.17 -11.86 4.94
C CYS A 139 29.36 -12.77 4.57
N LYS A 140 29.95 -12.59 3.38
CA LYS A 140 31.17 -13.33 2.99
C LYS A 140 32.40 -12.90 3.79
N THR A 141 32.41 -11.69 4.30
CA THR A 141 33.54 -11.12 5.06
C THR A 141 33.45 -11.47 6.55
N ASP A 142 32.24 -11.65 7.11
CA ASP A 142 32.01 -11.79 8.55
C ASP A 142 31.31 -13.11 8.97
N GLU A 143 30.98 -14.01 8.03
CA GLU A 143 30.24 -15.27 8.24
C GLU A 143 28.89 -15.16 8.96
N GLN A 144 28.47 -13.98 9.40
CA GLN A 144 27.21 -13.74 10.10
C GLN A 144 26.42 -12.56 9.51
N VAL A 145 25.11 -12.68 9.52
CA VAL A 145 24.23 -11.55 9.20
C VAL A 145 24.35 -10.50 10.31
N PRO A 146 24.56 -9.21 10.00
CA PRO A 146 24.64 -8.15 11.00
C PRO A 146 23.44 -8.15 11.94
N ASP A 147 23.61 -7.68 13.19
CA ASP A 147 22.52 -7.57 14.17
C ASP A 147 21.41 -6.60 13.72
N ALA A 148 21.75 -5.65 12.85
CA ALA A 148 20.80 -4.77 12.16
C ALA A 148 21.21 -4.60 10.70
N VAL A 149 20.23 -4.51 9.80
CA VAL A 149 20.45 -4.23 8.38
C VAL A 149 20.23 -2.73 8.15
N CYS A 150 21.28 -2.03 7.72
CA CYS A 150 21.22 -0.62 7.36
C CYS A 150 21.83 -0.45 5.96
N LEU A 151 21.01 -0.08 4.96
CA LEU A 151 21.45 0.06 3.58
C LEU A 151 21.04 1.41 3.01
N PHE A 152 21.87 1.94 2.15
CA PHE A 152 21.65 3.17 1.38
C PHE A 152 22.12 2.97 -0.06
N GLN A 153 21.35 3.46 -1.01
CA GLN A 153 21.75 3.67 -2.39
C GLN A 153 21.07 4.95 -2.92
N ASP A 154 21.81 5.72 -3.68
CA ASP A 154 21.36 7.03 -4.20
C ASP A 154 20.29 6.89 -5.30
N ASP A 155 20.29 5.78 -6.02
CA ASP A 155 19.36 5.46 -7.11
C ASP A 155 18.10 4.69 -6.64
N TRP A 156 17.99 4.39 -5.35
CA TRP A 156 16.79 3.72 -4.84
C TRP A 156 15.60 4.67 -4.73
N HIS A 157 14.44 4.16 -5.10
CA HIS A 157 13.20 4.94 -5.10
C HIS A 157 12.63 5.09 -3.69
N GLN A 158 12.47 6.34 -3.20
CA GLN A 158 11.97 6.63 -1.84
C GLN A 158 10.60 6.02 -1.53
N GLY A 159 9.68 5.91 -2.50
CA GLY A 159 8.34 5.31 -2.32
C GLY A 159 8.36 3.79 -2.16
N VAL A 160 9.51 3.13 -2.45
CA VAL A 160 9.65 1.66 -2.43
C VAL A 160 10.52 1.17 -1.26
N ILE A 161 11.40 2.01 -0.67
CA ILE A 161 12.27 1.61 0.45
C ILE A 161 11.53 0.94 1.61
N GLY A 162 10.31 1.36 1.90
CA GLY A 162 9.50 0.76 2.97
C GLY A 162 9.06 -0.68 2.70
N ILE A 163 8.87 -1.04 1.43
CA ILE A 163 8.56 -2.40 1.02
C ILE A 163 9.82 -3.26 1.11
N LEU A 164 10.93 -2.76 0.59
CA LEU A 164 12.23 -3.44 0.66
C LEU A 164 12.64 -3.70 2.11
N ALA A 165 12.53 -2.70 2.99
CA ALA A 165 12.81 -2.86 4.42
C ALA A 165 11.97 -3.98 5.06
N GLY A 166 10.68 -4.07 4.70
CA GLY A 166 9.79 -5.14 5.15
C GLY A 166 10.27 -6.52 4.68
N ARG A 167 10.63 -6.66 3.40
CA ARG A 167 11.13 -7.91 2.82
C ARG A 167 12.42 -8.39 3.46
N LEU A 168 13.37 -7.49 3.65
CA LEU A 168 14.65 -7.84 4.29
C LEU A 168 14.46 -8.20 5.76
N LYS A 169 13.64 -7.43 6.51
CA LYS A 169 13.29 -7.76 7.89
C LYS A 169 12.68 -9.16 8.01
N GLU A 170 11.77 -9.54 7.11
CA GLU A 170 11.14 -10.88 7.11
C GLU A 170 12.14 -11.97 6.76
N LYS A 171 13.03 -11.72 5.79
CA LYS A 171 14.03 -12.69 5.34
C LYS A 171 15.12 -12.95 6.38
N TYR A 172 15.64 -11.90 6.99
CA TYR A 172 16.81 -11.98 7.89
C TYR A 172 16.46 -11.98 9.37
N HIS A 173 15.20 -11.69 9.72
CA HIS A 173 14.75 -11.53 11.11
C HIS A 173 15.62 -10.53 11.90
N ARG A 174 16.00 -9.43 11.24
CA ARG A 174 16.79 -8.34 11.82
C ARG A 174 16.05 -7.00 11.69
N PRO A 175 16.23 -6.08 12.65
CA PRO A 175 15.78 -4.71 12.47
C PRO A 175 16.42 -4.14 11.22
N THR A 176 15.62 -3.48 10.39
CA THR A 176 16.06 -3.05 9.05
C THR A 176 15.74 -1.59 8.82
N ILE A 177 16.71 -0.85 8.34
CA ILE A 177 16.57 0.55 7.93
C ILE A 177 17.09 0.66 6.49
N ILE A 178 16.27 1.19 5.60
CA ILE A 178 16.63 1.42 4.21
C ILE A 178 16.51 2.90 3.92
N PHE A 179 17.54 3.47 3.32
CA PHE A 179 17.61 4.87 2.93
C PHE A 179 17.68 5.02 1.42
N ALA A 180 17.14 6.15 0.93
CA ALA A 180 17.25 6.62 -0.45
C ALA A 180 17.33 8.14 -0.47
N CYS A 181 17.76 8.73 -1.59
CA CYS A 181 17.64 10.16 -1.82
C CYS A 181 16.16 10.56 -1.97
N GLY A 182 15.79 11.72 -1.44
CA GLY A 182 14.48 12.32 -1.67
C GLY A 182 14.40 12.96 -3.06
N ASP A 183 13.17 13.07 -3.61
CA ASP A 183 12.94 13.65 -4.96
C ASP A 183 13.06 15.18 -5.01
N ASP A 184 13.21 15.85 -3.87
CA ASP A 184 13.35 17.32 -3.82
C ASP A 184 14.73 17.78 -4.32
N SER A 185 14.87 17.77 -5.66
CA SER A 185 16.06 18.23 -6.38
C SER A 185 16.25 19.77 -6.36
N SER A 186 15.48 20.50 -5.57
CA SER A 186 15.53 21.98 -5.49
C SER A 186 16.44 22.51 -4.39
N GLU A 187 16.95 21.67 -3.47
CA GLU A 187 17.83 22.09 -2.40
C GLU A 187 19.29 21.76 -2.70
N ALA A 188 20.20 22.61 -2.21
CA ALA A 188 21.65 22.46 -2.43
C ALA A 188 22.23 21.18 -1.76
N GLU A 189 21.49 20.56 -0.85
CA GLU A 189 21.81 19.28 -0.22
C GLU A 189 20.63 18.31 -0.37
N PRO A 190 20.82 17.13 -0.99
CA PRO A 190 19.75 16.15 -1.14
C PRO A 190 19.30 15.62 0.21
N GLU A 191 18.01 15.67 0.48
CA GLU A 191 17.41 15.06 1.67
C GLU A 191 17.50 13.53 1.56
N ILE A 192 17.95 12.88 2.63
CA ILE A 192 17.95 11.42 2.74
C ILE A 192 16.69 10.97 3.48
N LYS A 193 15.88 10.15 2.83
CA LYS A 193 14.67 9.55 3.42
C LYS A 193 14.93 8.11 3.83
N GLY A 194 14.51 7.76 5.07
CA GLY A 194 14.69 6.42 5.62
C GLY A 194 13.36 5.73 5.93
N SER A 195 13.31 4.42 5.76
CA SER A 195 12.19 3.59 6.20
C SER A 195 12.67 2.45 7.09
N CYS A 196 12.11 2.37 8.30
CA CYS A 196 12.51 1.42 9.34
C CYS A 196 11.49 0.30 9.51
N ARG A 197 11.97 -0.88 9.88
CA ARG A 197 11.13 -2.03 10.27
C ARG A 197 11.68 -2.67 11.53
N SER A 198 10.86 -2.68 12.57
CA SER A 198 11.13 -3.32 13.86
C SER A 198 10.97 -4.84 13.81
N ILE A 199 11.58 -5.53 14.77
CA ILE A 199 11.35 -6.95 15.06
C ILE A 199 10.68 -7.09 16.43
N PRO A 200 10.05 -8.25 16.74
CA PRO A 200 9.53 -8.50 18.09
C PRO A 200 10.60 -8.30 19.17
N GLY A 201 10.27 -7.57 20.20
CA GLY A 201 11.16 -7.27 21.32
C GLY A 201 12.14 -6.10 21.11
N LEU A 202 12.19 -5.50 19.90
CA LEU A 202 13.03 -4.35 19.61
C LEU A 202 12.27 -3.33 18.77
N HIS A 203 11.94 -2.17 19.36
CA HIS A 203 11.24 -1.09 18.66
C HIS A 203 12.26 -0.03 18.21
N ILE A 204 12.48 0.07 16.89
CA ILE A 204 13.52 0.96 16.32
C ILE A 204 13.29 2.43 16.71
N ARG A 205 12.03 2.90 16.75
CA ARG A 205 11.69 4.26 17.16
C ARG A 205 12.24 4.57 18.55
N ASP A 206 12.02 3.68 19.52
CA ASP A 206 12.45 3.89 20.91
C ASP A 206 14.00 3.95 21.00
N ILE A 207 14.68 3.17 20.16
CA ILE A 207 16.15 3.21 20.05
C ILE A 207 16.60 4.55 19.47
N LEU A 208 16.01 4.99 18.35
CA LEU A 208 16.38 6.27 17.72
C LEU A 208 16.10 7.45 18.64
N GLU A 209 14.99 7.44 19.38
CA GLU A 209 14.68 8.47 20.40
C GLU A 209 15.69 8.48 21.56
N SER A 210 16.36 7.36 21.85
CA SER A 210 17.35 7.27 22.93
C SER A 210 18.73 7.85 22.56
N ILE A 211 19.00 8.07 21.28
CA ILE A 211 20.29 8.56 20.75
C ILE A 211 20.20 9.93 20.07
N SER A 212 18.99 10.53 20.02
CA SER A 212 18.72 11.86 19.42
C SER A 212 18.96 13.02 20.36
#